data_d1b36d8f0680ce2ffa31287a87308d20
#
_entry.id   d1b36d8f0680ce2ffa31287a87308d20
#
_cell.length_a   1.000
_cell.length_b   1.000
_cell.length_c   1.000
_cell.angle_alpha   90.00
_cell.angle_beta   90.00
_cell.angle_gamma   90.00
#
_symmetry.space_group_name_H-M   'P 1'
#
loop_
_entity.id
_entity.type
_entity.pdbx_description
1 polymer ?
#
loop_
_entity_poly.entity_id
_entity_poly.type
_entity_poly.pdbx_seq_one_letter_code
_entity_poly.pdbx_strand_id
1 'polypeptide(L)'
;MRHVVPAARLALGALFAATGVGGFLGLLPLAAPHAFQVMLIESGWMKVVKAIELGAGLLLLSNRFVPLGLALLAPGVVSITLYHLLLDPAFLWIVPVIVALEGFLLWTYRGSFRGLLVRDAQPGA
;
A
#
# COMPACT_ATOMS: atom_id res chain seq x y z
N MET A 1 0.39 -9.05 -22.99
CA MET A 1 0.68 -7.78 -22.24
C MET A 1 -0.58 -7.06 -21.76
N ARG A 2 -1.67 -7.11 -22.52
CA ARG A 2 -2.87 -6.35 -22.11
C ARG A 2 -3.55 -6.85 -20.83
N HIS A 3 -3.27 -8.07 -20.40
CA HIS A 3 -3.82 -8.61 -19.16
C HIS A 3 -2.91 -8.41 -17.94
N VAL A 4 -1.65 -7.99 -18.17
CA VAL A 4 -0.66 -7.85 -17.08
C VAL A 4 -1.03 -6.70 -16.16
N VAL A 5 -1.39 -5.55 -16.71
CA VAL A 5 -1.74 -4.37 -15.89
C VAL A 5 -3.00 -4.63 -15.06
N PRO A 6 -4.12 -5.10 -15.65
CA PRO A 6 -5.29 -5.44 -14.83
C PRO A 6 -4.99 -6.50 -13.77
N ALA A 7 -4.21 -7.52 -14.12
CA ALA A 7 -3.86 -8.57 -13.17
C ALA A 7 -3.06 -8.02 -11.99
N ALA A 8 -2.05 -7.18 -12.24
CA ALA A 8 -1.24 -6.56 -11.20
C ALA A 8 -2.10 -5.63 -10.33
N ARG A 9 -2.96 -4.83 -10.95
CA ARG A 9 -3.86 -3.93 -10.25
C ARG A 9 -4.81 -4.68 -9.31
N LEU A 10 -5.43 -5.73 -9.82
CA LEU A 10 -6.35 -6.54 -9.02
C LEU A 10 -5.62 -7.29 -7.91
N ALA A 11 -4.42 -7.81 -8.19
CA ALA A 11 -3.62 -8.51 -7.19
C ALA A 11 -3.24 -7.57 -6.04
N LEU A 12 -2.71 -6.39 -6.35
CA LEU A 12 -2.31 -5.42 -5.33
C LEU A 12 -3.53 -4.91 -4.57
N GLY A 13 -4.61 -4.59 -5.29
CA GLY A 13 -5.85 -4.13 -4.68
C GLY A 13 -6.46 -5.15 -3.75
N ALA A 14 -6.52 -6.42 -4.17
CA ALA A 14 -7.06 -7.51 -3.34
C ALA A 14 -6.19 -7.72 -2.10
N LEU A 15 -4.88 -7.69 -2.26
CA LEU A 15 -3.95 -7.84 -1.14
C LEU A 15 -4.19 -6.77 -0.08
N PHE A 16 -4.21 -5.51 -0.47
CA PHE A 16 -4.39 -4.41 0.48
C PHE A 16 -5.81 -4.28 1.01
N ALA A 17 -6.82 -4.62 0.21
CA ALA A 17 -8.19 -4.67 0.72
C ALA A 17 -8.34 -5.76 1.78
N ALA A 18 -7.81 -6.95 1.52
CA ALA A 18 -7.88 -8.07 2.46
C ALA A 18 -7.09 -7.79 3.73
N THR A 19 -5.84 -7.32 3.61
CA THR A 19 -5.03 -7.01 4.78
C THR A 19 -5.54 -5.79 5.53
N GLY A 20 -6.15 -4.84 4.82
CA GLY A 20 -6.79 -3.68 5.43
C GLY A 20 -7.96 -4.09 6.32
N VAL A 21 -8.86 -4.93 5.81
CA VAL A 21 -9.97 -5.48 6.59
C VAL A 21 -9.45 -6.31 7.76
N GLY A 22 -8.54 -7.23 7.48
CA GLY A 22 -7.99 -8.11 8.51
C GLY A 22 -7.29 -7.35 9.61
N GLY A 23 -6.48 -6.35 9.26
CA GLY A 23 -5.77 -5.54 10.24
C GLY A 23 -6.70 -4.63 11.04
N PHE A 24 -7.72 -4.05 10.38
CA PHE A 24 -8.70 -3.20 11.06
C PHE A 24 -9.49 -4.00 12.11
N LEU A 25 -9.87 -5.24 11.76
CA LEU A 25 -10.62 -6.11 12.65
C LEU A 25 -9.75 -6.91 13.62
N GLY A 26 -8.43 -6.77 13.54
CA GLY A 26 -7.51 -7.49 14.41
C GLY A 26 -7.38 -8.98 14.08
N LEU A 27 -7.63 -9.37 12.82
CA LEU A 27 -7.60 -10.77 12.39
C LEU A 27 -6.25 -11.22 11.83
N LEU A 28 -5.31 -10.30 11.64
CA LEU A 28 -4.00 -10.66 11.09
C LEU A 28 -3.20 -11.47 12.11
N PRO A 29 -2.52 -12.56 11.68
CA PRO A 29 -1.76 -13.39 12.60
C PRO A 29 -0.50 -12.66 13.08
N LEU A 30 -0.36 -12.55 14.41
CA LEU A 30 0.79 -11.96 15.07
C LEU A 30 1.32 -12.97 16.08
N ALA A 31 2.22 -13.84 15.61
CA ALA A 31 2.78 -14.90 16.46
C ALA A 31 3.64 -14.34 17.59
N ALA A 32 4.44 -13.32 17.29
CA ALA A 32 5.32 -12.66 18.26
C ALA A 32 5.48 -11.20 17.83
N PRO A 33 4.49 -10.33 18.14
CA PRO A 33 4.50 -8.96 17.65
C PRO A 33 5.66 -8.18 18.26
N HIS A 34 6.37 -7.44 17.39
CA HIS A 34 7.40 -6.51 17.85
C HIS A 34 6.76 -5.39 18.68
N ALA A 35 7.51 -4.87 19.67
CA ALA A 35 7.02 -3.78 20.54
C ALA A 35 6.51 -2.59 19.75
N PHE A 36 7.14 -2.25 18.63
CA PHE A 36 6.70 -1.18 17.74
C PHE A 36 5.30 -1.46 17.20
N GLN A 37 5.04 -2.69 16.77
CA GLN A 37 3.74 -3.07 16.23
C GLN A 37 2.65 -3.07 17.30
N VAL A 38 2.99 -3.55 18.51
CA VAL A 38 2.07 -3.51 19.66
C VAL A 38 1.66 -2.07 19.95
N MET A 39 2.61 -1.15 19.95
CA MET A 39 2.33 0.27 20.18
C MET A 39 1.39 0.83 19.11
N LEU A 40 1.59 0.49 17.84
CA LEU A 40 0.73 0.94 16.76
C LEU A 40 -0.70 0.41 16.92
N ILE A 41 -0.84 -0.85 17.34
CA ILE A 41 -2.15 -1.47 17.55
C ILE A 41 -2.86 -0.83 18.74
N GLU A 42 -2.19 -0.72 19.87
CA GLU A 42 -2.79 -0.21 21.12
C GLU A 42 -3.18 1.26 21.03
N SER A 43 -2.40 2.07 20.28
CA SER A 43 -2.69 3.50 20.12
C SER A 43 -3.84 3.79 19.16
N GLY A 44 -4.28 2.80 18.40
CA GLY A 44 -5.26 3.00 17.33
C GLY A 44 -4.65 3.46 16.01
N TRP A 45 -3.35 3.73 15.97
CA TRP A 45 -2.64 4.14 14.76
C TRP A 45 -2.83 3.13 13.63
N MET A 46 -2.73 1.84 13.96
CA MET A 46 -2.86 0.77 12.98
C MET A 46 -4.23 0.76 12.32
N LYS A 47 -5.29 1.09 13.05
CA LYS A 47 -6.64 1.15 12.48
C LYS A 47 -6.76 2.22 11.40
N VAL A 48 -6.13 3.37 11.61
CA VAL A 48 -6.12 4.45 10.61
C VAL A 48 -5.36 4.02 9.37
N VAL A 49 -4.19 3.43 9.56
CA VAL A 49 -3.38 2.92 8.45
C VAL A 49 -4.14 1.86 7.65
N LYS A 50 -4.78 0.92 8.34
CA LYS A 50 -5.54 -0.15 7.68
C LYS A 50 -6.77 0.38 6.97
N ALA A 51 -7.41 1.41 7.49
CA ALA A 51 -8.52 2.08 6.79
C ALA A 51 -8.06 2.71 5.48
N ILE A 52 -6.91 3.37 5.48
CA ILE A 52 -6.31 3.95 4.28
C ILE A 52 -5.95 2.84 3.27
N GLU A 53 -5.34 1.76 3.72
CA GLU A 53 -4.99 0.63 2.86
C GLU A 53 -6.23 -0.01 2.24
N LEU A 54 -7.30 -0.17 3.02
CA LEU A 54 -8.57 -0.70 2.54
C LEU A 54 -9.15 0.22 1.46
N GLY A 55 -9.22 1.52 1.74
CA GLY A 55 -9.75 2.50 0.79
C GLY A 55 -8.96 2.49 -0.51
N ALA A 56 -7.64 2.53 -0.42
CA ALA A 56 -6.77 2.49 -1.59
C ALA A 56 -6.92 1.17 -2.36
N GLY A 57 -7.01 0.04 -1.65
CA GLY A 57 -7.23 -1.25 -2.26
C GLY A 57 -8.54 -1.31 -3.04
N LEU A 58 -9.60 -0.73 -2.49
CA LEU A 58 -10.89 -0.66 -3.17
C LEU A 58 -10.82 0.22 -4.42
N LEU A 59 -10.07 1.32 -4.39
CA LEU A 59 -9.85 2.14 -5.59
C LEU A 59 -9.18 1.33 -6.70
N LEU A 60 -8.18 0.53 -6.35
CA LEU A 60 -7.50 -0.32 -7.32
C LEU A 60 -8.43 -1.39 -7.88
N LEU A 61 -9.22 -2.03 -7.01
CA LEU A 61 -10.16 -3.07 -7.43
C LEU A 61 -11.26 -2.52 -8.33
N SER A 62 -11.75 -1.32 -8.02
CA SER A 62 -12.82 -0.69 -8.80
C SER A 62 -12.33 -0.07 -10.11
N ASN A 63 -11.03 0.03 -10.32
CA ASN A 63 -10.41 0.70 -11.45
C ASN A 63 -10.81 2.18 -11.53
N ARG A 64 -11.03 2.81 -10.37
CA ARG A 64 -11.36 4.23 -10.27
C ARG A 64 -10.32 4.92 -9.41
N PHE A 65 -9.87 6.09 -9.88
CA PHE A 65 -8.84 6.86 -9.17
C PHE A 65 -7.60 6.02 -8.85
N VAL A 66 -7.20 5.16 -9.79
CA VAL A 66 -6.06 4.25 -9.57
C VAL A 66 -4.79 5.00 -9.17
N PRO A 67 -4.41 6.11 -9.83
CA PRO A 67 -3.22 6.85 -9.38
C PRO A 67 -3.32 7.35 -7.94
N LEU A 68 -4.51 7.79 -7.51
CA LEU A 68 -4.72 8.19 -6.12
C LEU A 68 -4.52 7.00 -5.17
N GLY A 69 -5.08 5.85 -5.52
CA GLY A 69 -4.87 4.63 -4.72
C GLY A 69 -3.40 4.26 -4.60
N LEU A 70 -2.66 4.31 -5.71
CA LEU A 70 -1.23 4.02 -5.71
C LEU A 70 -0.46 5.02 -4.84
N ALA A 71 -0.81 6.29 -4.91
CA ALA A 71 -0.16 7.32 -4.11
C ALA A 71 -0.44 7.13 -2.62
N LEU A 72 -1.66 6.72 -2.26
CA LEU A 72 -2.01 6.43 -0.86
C LEU A 72 -1.28 5.20 -0.33
N LEU A 73 -1.03 4.20 -1.19
CA LEU A 73 -0.31 3.00 -0.79
C LEU A 73 1.20 3.18 -0.70
N ALA A 74 1.77 4.15 -1.42
CA ALA A 74 3.22 4.30 -1.49
C ALA A 74 3.89 4.44 -0.12
N PRO A 75 3.44 5.32 0.79
CA PRO A 75 4.02 5.40 2.13
C PRO A 75 3.87 4.09 2.91
N GLY A 76 2.74 3.41 2.74
CA GLY A 76 2.49 2.11 3.37
C GLY A 76 3.45 1.04 2.88
N VAL A 77 3.70 0.99 1.58
CA VAL A 77 4.66 0.04 1.00
C VAL A 77 6.06 0.30 1.54
N VAL A 78 6.47 1.57 1.64
CA VAL A 78 7.77 1.93 2.22
C VAL A 78 7.84 1.49 3.69
N SER A 79 6.78 1.76 4.46
CA SER A 79 6.73 1.40 5.88
C SER A 79 6.77 -0.10 6.09
N ILE A 80 6.02 -0.87 5.29
CA ILE A 80 6.02 -2.33 5.35
C ILE A 80 7.41 -2.87 5.03
N THR A 81 8.06 -2.32 4.01
CA THR A 81 9.41 -2.70 3.63
C THR A 81 10.39 -2.47 4.77
N LEU A 82 10.38 -1.27 5.35
CA LEU A 82 11.27 -0.92 6.46
C LEU A 82 11.01 -1.79 7.69
N TYR A 83 9.74 -2.02 8.02
CA TYR A 83 9.39 -2.85 9.17
C TYR A 83 9.95 -4.26 9.03
N HIS A 84 9.74 -4.90 7.87
CA HIS A 84 10.21 -6.27 7.68
C HIS A 84 11.72 -6.38 7.50
N LEU A 85 12.37 -5.37 6.94
CA LEU A 85 13.83 -5.40 6.79
C LEU A 85 14.56 -5.10 8.10
N LEU A 86 14.03 -4.18 8.91
CA LEU A 86 14.77 -3.66 10.06
C LEU A 86 14.30 -4.24 11.39
N LEU A 87 13.02 -4.58 11.52
CA LEU A 87 12.45 -4.96 12.81
C LEU A 87 11.97 -6.40 12.89
N ASP A 88 11.33 -6.92 11.84
CA ASP A 88 10.71 -8.24 11.88
C ASP A 88 10.80 -8.92 10.52
N PRO A 89 11.79 -9.83 10.34
CA PRO A 89 11.97 -10.51 9.04
C PRO A 89 11.01 -11.69 8.81
N ALA A 90 10.05 -11.96 9.70
CA ALA A 90 9.18 -13.14 9.61
C ALA A 90 8.43 -13.25 8.29
N PHE A 91 7.95 -12.14 7.74
CA PHE A 91 7.22 -12.13 6.46
C PHE A 91 7.99 -11.36 5.39
N LEU A 92 9.32 -11.43 5.42
CA LEU A 92 10.16 -10.70 4.49
C LEU A 92 9.88 -11.06 3.03
N TRP A 93 9.38 -12.26 2.76
CA TRP A 93 9.07 -12.72 1.41
C TRP A 93 7.99 -11.90 0.72
N ILE A 94 7.10 -11.27 1.49
CA ILE A 94 6.01 -10.45 0.92
C ILE A 94 6.52 -9.11 0.37
N VAL A 95 7.65 -8.63 0.88
CA VAL A 95 8.20 -7.32 0.51
C VAL A 95 8.50 -7.21 -0.99
N PRO A 96 9.24 -8.16 -1.61
CA PRO A 96 9.48 -8.06 -3.04
C PRO A 96 8.20 -8.10 -3.87
N VAL A 97 7.20 -8.85 -3.43
CA VAL A 97 5.91 -8.95 -4.12
C VAL A 97 5.21 -7.58 -4.13
N ILE A 98 5.08 -6.96 -2.96
CA ILE A 98 4.41 -5.68 -2.81
C ILE A 98 5.18 -4.58 -3.56
N VAL A 99 6.49 -4.54 -3.39
CA VAL A 99 7.34 -3.53 -4.04
C VAL A 99 7.27 -3.66 -5.56
N ALA A 100 7.32 -4.88 -6.07
CA ALA A 100 7.25 -5.13 -7.51
C ALA A 100 5.90 -4.70 -8.08
N LEU A 101 4.79 -5.06 -7.42
CA LEU A 101 3.46 -4.70 -7.89
C LEU A 101 3.24 -3.19 -7.84
N GLU A 102 3.56 -2.55 -6.73
CA GLU A 102 3.42 -1.10 -6.58
C GLU A 102 4.31 -0.36 -7.58
N GLY A 103 5.59 -0.76 -7.67
CA GLY A 103 6.55 -0.15 -8.58
C GLY A 103 6.15 -0.30 -10.04
N PHE A 104 5.68 -1.48 -10.43
CA PHE A 104 5.21 -1.72 -11.79
C PHE A 104 4.01 -0.83 -12.14
N LEU A 105 3.04 -0.74 -11.22
CA LEU A 105 1.85 0.08 -11.45
C LEU A 105 2.17 1.57 -11.43
N LEU A 106 3.05 2.02 -10.54
CA LEU A 106 3.52 3.41 -10.55
C LEU A 106 4.18 3.76 -11.88
N TRP A 107 5.00 2.86 -12.40
CA TRP A 107 5.62 3.04 -13.71
C TRP A 107 4.58 3.09 -14.82
N THR A 108 3.60 2.18 -14.79
CA THR A 108 2.54 2.10 -15.79
C THR A 108 1.69 3.38 -15.80
N TYR A 109 1.38 3.91 -14.63
CA TYR A 109 0.55 5.12 -14.46
C TYR A 109 1.38 6.39 -14.29
N ARG A 110 2.67 6.35 -14.61
CA ARG A 110 3.59 7.48 -14.37
C ARG A 110 3.12 8.80 -14.99
N GLY A 111 2.41 8.73 -16.12
CA GLY A 111 1.88 9.92 -16.76
C GLY A 111 0.91 10.70 -15.88
N SER A 112 0.20 10.01 -14.99
CA SER A 112 -0.74 10.64 -14.07
C SER A 112 -0.06 11.39 -12.93
N PHE A 113 1.24 11.14 -12.72
CA PHE A 113 2.01 11.78 -11.64
C PHE A 113 2.89 12.94 -12.13
N ARG A 114 2.76 13.33 -13.38
CA ARG A 114 3.60 14.40 -13.96
C ARG A 114 3.49 15.71 -13.21
N GLY A 115 2.28 16.03 -12.74
CA GLY A 115 2.05 17.27 -11.99
C GLY A 115 2.84 17.34 -10.68
N LEU A 116 3.17 16.18 -10.10
CA LEU A 116 3.96 16.13 -8.87
C LEU A 116 5.44 16.45 -9.11
N LEU A 117 5.90 16.30 -10.35
CA LEU A 117 7.31 16.49 -10.71
C LEU A 117 7.56 17.83 -11.38
N VAL A 118 6.58 18.70 -11.38
CA VAL A 118 6.72 20.05 -11.95
C VAL A 118 7.64 20.87 -11.04
N ARG A 119 8.74 21.34 -11.62
CA ARG A 119 9.75 22.10 -10.88
C ARG A 119 9.21 23.43 -10.36
N ASP A 120 8.49 24.15 -11.22
CA ASP A 120 8.04 25.52 -10.95
C ASP A 120 6.51 25.57 -10.91
N ALA A 121 5.90 24.73 -10.07
CA ALA A 121 4.45 24.66 -9.97
C ALA A 121 3.86 25.96 -9.46
N GLN A 122 2.74 26.37 -10.05
CA GLN A 122 2.04 27.58 -9.69
C GLN A 122 0.78 27.25 -8.90
N PRO A 123 0.48 27.98 -7.81
CA PRO A 123 -0.74 27.74 -7.05
C PRO A 123 -1.98 28.20 -7.82
N GLY A 124 -3.12 27.61 -7.52
CA GLY A 124 -4.41 28.03 -8.06
C GLY A 124 -4.67 27.63 -9.49
N ALA A 125 -3.93 26.68 -10.04
CA ALA A 125 -4.12 26.20 -11.38
C ALA A 125 -5.39 25.36 -11.51
#